data_3b7b9abe407c2b461af5c75c0037827b
#
_entry.id   3b7b9abe407c2b461af5c75c0037827b
#
_cell.length_a   1.000
_cell.length_b   1.000
_cell.length_c   1.000
_cell.angle_alpha   90.00
_cell.angle_beta   90.00
_cell.angle_gamma   90.00
#
_symmetry.space_group_name_H-M   'P 1'
#
loop_
_entity.id
_entity.type
_entity.pdbx_description
1 polymer ?
#
loop_
_entity_poly.entity_id
_entity_poly.type
_entity_poly.pdbx_seq_one_letter_code
_entity_poly.pdbx_strand_id
1 'polypeptide(L)'
;TYTGDTTISAGTLTVSGTLADTTDVINSGIYDVDNSDTIQSLSGSGGVELASSITLTTGDSGDDTVSGVISGAGSFTKAGSGTLTFSANNTYTGDTTISAGTLKLTGTLADTTDVINSGTYDVDVTDTIQSLSGSGGVELANGITLTSGDSGDDTVSGVISGTGSFTKVGSGTLTFSATNTYTGDTTISAGTLTVSGT
;
A
#
# COMPACT_ATOMS: atom_id res chain seq x y z
N THR A 1 22.20 18.23 -5.58
CA THR A 1 21.39 17.43 -4.63
C THR A 1 21.99 17.58 -3.23
N TYR A 2 21.20 17.98 -2.27
CA TYR A 2 21.55 17.89 -0.85
C TYR A 2 21.19 16.49 -0.35
N THR A 3 21.87 16.04 0.69
CA THR A 3 21.74 14.67 1.25
C THR A 3 21.23 14.67 2.69
N GLY A 4 20.79 15.82 3.20
CA GLY A 4 20.19 15.93 4.53
C GLY A 4 18.68 15.78 4.48
N ASP A 5 18.08 15.63 5.67
CA ASP A 5 16.64 15.47 5.82
C ASP A 5 15.87 16.70 5.33
N THR A 6 14.67 16.46 4.84
CA THR A 6 13.74 17.48 4.38
C THR A 6 12.57 17.58 5.35
N THR A 7 12.46 18.72 6.04
CA THR A 7 11.33 18.99 6.93
C THR A 7 10.39 20.00 6.30
N ILE A 8 9.13 19.60 6.09
CA ILE A 8 8.06 20.48 5.61
C ILE A 8 7.18 20.83 6.82
N SER A 9 7.47 21.95 7.48
CA SER A 9 6.73 22.35 8.69
C SER A 9 5.36 22.93 8.40
N ALA A 10 5.20 23.59 7.25
CA ALA A 10 3.95 24.17 6.76
C ALA A 10 4.10 24.55 5.28
N GLY A 11 2.99 24.86 4.61
CA GLY A 11 2.98 25.24 3.19
C GLY A 11 3.22 24.03 2.29
N THR A 12 3.66 24.29 1.07
CA THR A 12 3.86 23.25 0.03
C THR A 12 5.31 23.21 -0.40
N LEU A 13 5.89 22.01 -0.40
CA LEU A 13 7.12 21.72 -1.13
C LEU A 13 6.75 20.95 -2.40
N THR A 14 6.91 21.58 -3.56
CA THR A 14 6.75 20.92 -4.85
C THR A 14 8.12 20.43 -5.34
N VAL A 15 8.21 19.13 -5.62
CA VAL A 15 9.41 18.47 -6.14
C VAL A 15 9.17 18.06 -7.59
N SER A 16 9.64 18.89 -8.52
CA SER A 16 9.58 18.63 -9.96
C SER A 16 10.84 17.93 -10.51
N GLY A 17 11.82 17.72 -9.67
CA GLY A 17 13.03 16.92 -9.91
C GLY A 17 13.04 15.71 -8.97
N THR A 18 14.21 15.42 -8.38
CA THR A 18 14.37 14.35 -7.38
C THR A 18 15.13 14.86 -6.15
N LEU A 19 14.81 14.32 -5.00
CA LEU A 19 15.61 14.41 -3.79
C LEU A 19 16.74 13.36 -3.85
N ALA A 20 17.60 13.32 -2.87
CA ALA A 20 18.55 12.22 -2.77
C ALA A 20 17.86 10.99 -2.14
N ASP A 21 18.20 9.79 -2.62
CA ASP A 21 17.63 8.52 -2.11
C ASP A 21 17.89 8.28 -0.61
N THR A 22 18.79 9.07 -0.01
CA THR A 22 19.14 9.05 1.42
C THR A 22 18.40 10.12 2.23
N THR A 23 17.43 10.79 1.63
CA THR A 23 16.70 11.89 2.30
C THR A 23 15.51 11.33 3.08
N ASP A 24 15.41 11.66 4.36
CA ASP A 24 14.20 11.49 5.14
C ASP A 24 13.28 12.69 4.93
N VAL A 25 12.01 12.46 4.60
CA VAL A 25 11.01 13.50 4.44
C VAL A 25 10.05 13.48 5.64
N ILE A 26 10.12 14.53 6.46
CA ILE A 26 9.24 14.75 7.62
C ILE A 26 8.21 15.80 7.23
N ASN A 27 6.99 15.37 6.94
CA ASN A 27 5.97 16.24 6.36
C ASN A 27 4.86 16.62 7.34
N SER A 28 4.71 17.91 7.62
CA SER A 28 3.57 18.50 8.34
C SER A 28 2.82 19.55 7.49
N GLY A 29 3.24 19.75 6.24
CA GLY A 29 2.60 20.62 5.26
C GLY A 29 2.01 19.81 4.10
N ILE A 30 2.37 20.18 2.89
CA ILE A 30 2.05 19.44 1.65
C ILE A 30 3.36 19.07 0.96
N TYR A 31 3.55 17.79 0.70
CA TYR A 31 4.62 17.26 -0.14
C TYR A 31 4.04 16.92 -1.51
N ASP A 32 4.30 17.78 -2.49
CA ASP A 32 3.78 17.70 -3.84
C ASP A 32 4.87 17.12 -4.77
N VAL A 33 4.63 15.93 -5.30
CA VAL A 33 5.60 15.13 -6.05
C VAL A 33 5.18 15.08 -7.52
N ASP A 34 5.90 15.85 -8.36
CA ASP A 34 5.63 15.97 -9.80
C ASP A 34 6.49 15.04 -10.67
N ASN A 35 7.45 14.33 -10.08
CA ASN A 35 8.33 13.41 -10.80
C ASN A 35 8.56 12.14 -9.97
N SER A 36 8.80 11.02 -10.64
CA SER A 36 9.16 9.79 -9.94
C SER A 36 10.42 9.99 -9.11
N ASP A 37 10.33 9.62 -7.85
CA ASP A 37 11.41 9.85 -6.89
C ASP A 37 11.57 8.67 -5.92
N THR A 38 12.78 8.48 -5.42
CA THR A 38 13.10 7.57 -4.35
C THR A 38 13.64 8.36 -3.18
N ILE A 39 13.05 8.19 -2.01
CA ILE A 39 13.50 8.80 -0.75
C ILE A 39 13.75 7.72 0.29
N GLN A 40 14.54 8.02 1.32
CA GLN A 40 14.85 7.04 2.36
C GLN A 40 13.62 6.73 3.19
N SER A 41 12.97 7.77 3.77
CA SER A 41 11.75 7.58 4.54
C SER A 41 10.74 8.71 4.32
N LEU A 42 9.48 8.42 4.65
CA LEU A 42 8.39 9.39 4.63
C LEU A 42 7.59 9.28 5.91
N SER A 43 7.46 10.37 6.64
CA SER A 43 6.68 10.41 7.87
C SER A 43 5.96 11.74 8.06
N GLY A 44 4.99 11.76 8.98
CA GLY A 44 4.30 12.99 9.40
C GLY A 44 2.82 13.03 9.04
N SER A 45 2.20 14.18 9.36
CA SER A 45 0.76 14.39 9.26
C SER A 45 0.32 15.24 8.07
N GLY A 46 1.27 15.73 7.29
CA GLY A 46 1.00 16.54 6.10
C GLY A 46 0.50 15.72 4.92
N GLY A 47 -0.25 16.35 4.03
CA GLY A 47 -0.73 15.71 2.80
C GLY A 47 0.42 15.40 1.83
N VAL A 48 0.25 14.33 1.07
CA VAL A 48 1.15 13.99 -0.05
C VAL A 48 0.34 13.99 -1.32
N GLU A 49 0.80 14.69 -2.35
CA GLU A 49 0.15 14.74 -3.66
C GLU A 49 1.06 14.08 -4.69
N LEU A 50 0.57 13.05 -5.37
CA LEU A 50 1.31 12.30 -6.38
C LEU A 50 0.76 12.65 -7.77
N ALA A 51 1.55 13.31 -8.59
CA ALA A 51 1.16 13.62 -9.96
C ALA A 51 0.89 12.33 -10.78
N SER A 52 0.17 12.46 -11.87
CA SER A 52 -0.14 11.31 -12.71
C SER A 52 1.11 10.70 -13.35
N SER A 53 1.13 9.38 -13.47
CA SER A 53 2.21 8.60 -14.12
C SER A 53 3.57 8.67 -13.40
N ILE A 54 3.60 9.10 -12.15
CA ILE A 54 4.82 9.04 -11.33
C ILE A 54 4.71 7.94 -10.28
N THR A 55 5.84 7.55 -9.73
CA THR A 55 5.93 6.66 -8.57
C THR A 55 6.80 7.30 -7.51
N LEU A 56 6.26 7.44 -6.30
CA LEU A 56 7.06 7.75 -5.12
C LEU A 56 7.46 6.44 -4.44
N THR A 57 8.77 6.21 -4.32
CA THR A 57 9.35 5.05 -3.63
C THR A 57 9.92 5.49 -2.29
N THR A 58 9.58 4.78 -1.22
CA THR A 58 10.17 5.01 0.10
C THR A 58 10.47 3.70 0.80
N GLY A 59 11.55 3.68 1.53
CA GLY A 59 11.84 2.53 2.38
C GLY A 59 13.25 2.44 2.89
N ASP A 60 13.35 2.45 4.18
CA ASP A 60 14.54 2.14 4.95
C ASP A 60 14.33 0.87 5.79
N SER A 61 15.08 0.74 6.89
CA SER A 61 14.91 -0.34 7.87
C SER A 61 14.16 0.11 9.13
N GLY A 62 13.81 1.39 9.22
CA GLY A 62 13.06 2.00 10.32
C GLY A 62 11.56 1.82 10.17
N ASP A 63 10.85 2.15 11.24
CA ASP A 63 9.40 2.16 11.25
C ASP A 63 8.88 3.60 11.18
N ASP A 64 8.07 3.88 10.16
CA ASP A 64 7.55 5.21 9.89
C ASP A 64 6.02 5.24 9.87
N THR A 65 5.45 6.42 10.06
CA THR A 65 4.00 6.64 9.98
C THR A 65 3.68 7.86 9.14
N VAL A 66 2.91 7.66 8.10
CA VAL A 66 2.24 8.70 7.32
C VAL A 66 0.80 8.80 7.82
N SER A 67 0.52 9.86 8.56
CA SER A 67 -0.83 10.12 9.08
C SER A 67 -1.58 11.18 8.26
N GLY A 68 -0.92 11.80 7.28
CA GLY A 68 -1.57 12.63 6.28
C GLY A 68 -2.13 11.80 5.13
N VAL A 69 -3.08 12.38 4.39
CA VAL A 69 -3.67 11.73 3.22
C VAL A 69 -2.67 11.74 2.05
N ILE A 70 -2.46 10.60 1.44
CA ILE A 70 -1.79 10.50 0.14
C ILE A 70 -2.88 10.55 -0.94
N SER A 71 -2.74 11.45 -1.89
CA SER A 71 -3.72 11.75 -2.94
C SER A 71 -3.07 11.83 -4.33
N GLY A 72 -3.88 11.99 -5.37
CA GLY A 72 -3.43 12.14 -6.75
C GLY A 72 -3.57 10.86 -7.58
N ALA A 73 -2.95 10.84 -8.76
CA ALA A 73 -3.07 9.73 -9.70
C ALA A 73 -1.76 8.93 -9.90
N GLY A 74 -0.74 9.25 -9.13
CA GLY A 74 0.53 8.54 -9.12
C GLY A 74 0.48 7.27 -8.27
N SER A 75 1.52 6.47 -8.37
CA SER A 75 1.71 5.20 -7.66
C SER A 75 2.62 5.35 -6.46
N PHE A 76 2.52 4.42 -5.52
CA PHE A 76 3.36 4.38 -4.34
C PHE A 76 4.08 3.04 -4.22
N THR A 77 5.40 3.07 -3.92
CA THR A 77 6.18 1.86 -3.66
C THR A 77 6.77 1.89 -2.25
N LYS A 78 6.41 0.92 -1.42
CA LYS A 78 7.08 0.62 -0.17
C LYS A 78 8.25 -0.33 -0.44
N ALA A 79 9.47 0.16 -0.26
CA ALA A 79 10.71 -0.62 -0.30
C ALA A 79 11.33 -0.67 1.11
N GLY A 80 12.50 -1.28 1.23
CA GLY A 80 13.17 -1.41 2.53
C GLY A 80 12.50 -2.39 3.51
N SER A 81 13.19 -2.76 4.57
CA SER A 81 12.78 -3.84 5.47
C SER A 81 11.92 -3.39 6.65
N GLY A 82 11.82 -2.08 6.90
CA GLY A 82 11.02 -1.51 8.00
C GLY A 82 9.51 -1.56 7.76
N THR A 83 8.76 -1.08 8.75
CA THR A 83 7.30 -0.94 8.67
C THR A 83 6.92 0.48 8.28
N LEU A 84 6.11 0.64 7.24
CA LEU A 84 5.46 1.91 6.93
C LEU A 84 3.98 1.81 7.27
N THR A 85 3.50 2.67 8.15
CA THR A 85 2.09 2.72 8.55
C THR A 85 1.36 3.85 7.82
N PHE A 86 0.30 3.51 7.09
CA PHE A 86 -0.67 4.48 6.57
C PHE A 86 -1.85 4.55 7.52
N SER A 87 -2.02 5.70 8.18
CA SER A 87 -3.11 5.84 9.15
C SER A 87 -4.26 6.74 8.69
N ALA A 88 -4.11 7.40 7.54
CA ALA A 88 -5.18 8.16 6.89
C ALA A 88 -5.94 7.31 5.85
N ASN A 89 -7.13 7.76 5.46
CA ASN A 89 -7.84 7.23 4.31
C ASN A 89 -7.25 7.86 3.05
N ASN A 90 -6.42 7.09 2.35
CA ASN A 90 -5.69 7.55 1.17
C ASN A 90 -6.59 7.50 -0.07
N THR A 91 -6.36 8.42 -0.99
CA THR A 91 -7.21 8.62 -2.17
C THR A 91 -6.43 8.61 -3.48
N TYR A 92 -5.13 8.33 -3.47
CA TYR A 92 -4.38 8.16 -4.71
C TYR A 92 -4.88 6.93 -5.48
N THR A 93 -4.87 7.01 -6.80
CA THR A 93 -5.52 6.01 -7.66
C THR A 93 -4.54 5.15 -8.45
N GLY A 94 -3.24 5.39 -8.31
CA GLY A 94 -2.21 4.51 -8.88
C GLY A 94 -1.94 3.29 -8.01
N ASP A 95 -1.09 2.40 -8.48
CA ASP A 95 -0.79 1.14 -7.81
C ASP A 95 -0.03 1.34 -6.50
N THR A 96 -0.24 0.42 -5.57
CA THR A 96 0.56 0.27 -4.36
C THR A 96 1.44 -0.96 -4.49
N THR A 97 2.75 -0.77 -4.58
CA THR A 97 3.71 -1.89 -4.61
C THR A 97 4.41 -2.03 -3.26
N ILE A 98 4.35 -3.22 -2.68
CA ILE A 98 5.11 -3.57 -1.47
C ILE A 98 6.26 -4.47 -1.91
N SER A 99 7.44 -3.88 -2.12
CA SER A 99 8.61 -4.61 -2.61
C SER A 99 9.32 -5.37 -1.50
N ALA A 100 9.33 -4.83 -0.27
CA ALA A 100 9.93 -5.45 0.90
C ALA A 100 9.38 -4.82 2.20
N GLY A 101 9.67 -5.45 3.35
CA GLY A 101 9.20 -5.02 4.66
C GLY A 101 7.69 -5.11 4.81
N THR A 102 7.12 -4.21 5.61
CA THR A 102 5.68 -4.22 5.91
C THR A 102 5.03 -2.89 5.53
N LEU A 103 3.95 -2.95 4.76
CA LEU A 103 2.98 -1.86 4.69
C LEU A 103 1.82 -2.19 5.61
N LYS A 104 1.64 -1.37 6.65
CA LYS A 104 0.55 -1.50 7.62
C LYS A 104 -0.53 -0.48 7.34
N LEU A 105 -1.77 -0.92 7.22
CA LEU A 105 -2.93 -0.05 7.08
C LEU A 105 -3.74 0.00 8.38
N THR A 106 -3.87 1.19 8.93
CA THR A 106 -4.88 1.54 9.95
C THR A 106 -5.88 2.57 9.43
N GLY A 107 -5.61 3.17 8.27
CA GLY A 107 -6.51 3.85 7.36
C GLY A 107 -6.69 3.05 6.08
N THR A 108 -7.43 3.55 5.08
CA THR A 108 -7.77 2.82 3.85
C THR A 108 -6.91 3.23 2.65
N LEU A 109 -6.86 2.39 1.63
CA LEU A 109 -6.48 2.76 0.26
C LEU A 109 -7.73 3.19 -0.55
N ALA A 110 -7.54 3.68 -1.77
CA ALA A 110 -8.65 3.91 -2.67
C ALA A 110 -9.14 2.57 -3.27
N ASP A 111 -10.45 2.43 -3.45
CA ASP A 111 -11.07 1.22 -4.03
C ASP A 111 -10.57 0.87 -5.45
N THR A 112 -9.88 1.81 -6.10
CA THR A 112 -9.30 1.68 -7.44
C THR A 112 -7.83 1.33 -7.45
N THR A 113 -7.23 1.10 -6.30
CA THR A 113 -5.80 0.81 -6.18
C THR A 113 -5.52 -0.68 -6.34
N ASP A 114 -4.59 -1.03 -7.22
CA ASP A 114 -4.02 -2.37 -7.29
C ASP A 114 -2.92 -2.53 -6.25
N VAL A 115 -2.94 -3.63 -5.48
CA VAL A 115 -1.89 -3.94 -4.51
C VAL A 115 -1.03 -5.10 -5.00
N ILE A 116 0.24 -4.80 -5.30
CA ILE A 116 1.25 -5.76 -5.75
C ILE A 116 2.19 -6.04 -4.57
N ASN A 117 2.02 -7.18 -3.91
CA ASN A 117 2.69 -7.47 -2.65
C ASN A 117 3.79 -8.53 -2.78
N SER A 118 5.04 -8.13 -2.49
CA SER A 118 6.20 -9.04 -2.34
C SER A 118 6.79 -9.00 -0.93
N GLY A 119 6.27 -8.14 -0.05
CA GLY A 119 6.63 -8.02 1.37
C GLY A 119 5.54 -8.56 2.28
N THR A 120 5.11 -7.75 3.24
CA THR A 120 3.95 -8.01 4.11
C THR A 120 2.93 -6.89 3.97
N TYR A 121 1.70 -7.23 3.68
CA TYR A 121 0.55 -6.34 3.69
C TYR A 121 -0.27 -6.60 4.95
N ASP A 122 -0.13 -5.72 5.94
CA ASP A 122 -0.78 -5.81 7.26
C ASP A 122 -2.01 -4.90 7.28
N VAL A 123 -3.20 -5.49 7.34
CA VAL A 123 -4.49 -4.79 7.21
C VAL A 123 -5.24 -4.82 8.54
N ASP A 124 -5.27 -3.67 9.23
CA ASP A 124 -5.94 -3.50 10.52
C ASP A 124 -7.31 -2.79 10.39
N VAL A 125 -7.77 -2.54 9.18
CA VAL A 125 -9.02 -1.83 8.90
C VAL A 125 -9.81 -2.57 7.81
N THR A 126 -11.13 -2.51 7.85
CA THR A 126 -11.94 -2.98 6.72
C THR A 126 -11.68 -2.08 5.52
N ASP A 127 -11.25 -2.68 4.41
CA ASP A 127 -10.84 -1.97 3.22
C ASP A 127 -11.30 -2.67 1.94
N THR A 128 -11.43 -1.88 0.88
CA THR A 128 -11.71 -2.37 -0.48
C THR A 128 -10.59 -1.89 -1.40
N ILE A 129 -9.99 -2.79 -2.15
CA ILE A 129 -8.99 -2.50 -3.16
C ILE A 129 -9.40 -3.11 -4.50
N GLN A 130 -8.88 -2.58 -5.62
CA GLN A 130 -9.23 -3.07 -6.95
C GLN A 130 -8.72 -4.49 -7.15
N SER A 131 -7.43 -4.75 -6.94
CA SER A 131 -6.86 -6.08 -7.05
C SER A 131 -5.77 -6.36 -6.00
N LEU A 132 -5.50 -7.64 -5.76
CA LEU A 132 -4.43 -8.11 -4.88
C LEU A 132 -3.64 -9.21 -5.58
N SER A 133 -2.34 -9.01 -5.71
CA SER A 133 -1.45 -9.99 -6.33
C SER A 133 -0.08 -10.04 -5.65
N GLY A 134 0.69 -11.08 -5.94
CA GLY A 134 2.09 -11.19 -5.52
C GLY A 134 2.37 -12.34 -4.55
N SER A 135 3.61 -12.40 -4.07
CA SER A 135 4.14 -13.52 -3.27
C SER A 135 4.30 -13.19 -1.77
N GLY A 136 4.03 -11.94 -1.41
CA GLY A 136 4.15 -11.48 -0.02
C GLY A 136 3.01 -11.96 0.88
N GLY A 137 3.26 -12.00 2.17
CA GLY A 137 2.25 -12.35 3.17
C GLY A 137 1.17 -11.27 3.29
N VAL A 138 -0.04 -11.69 3.63
CA VAL A 138 -1.14 -10.77 3.97
C VAL A 138 -1.61 -11.11 5.38
N GLU A 139 -1.69 -10.10 6.25
CA GLU A 139 -2.20 -10.28 7.61
C GLU A 139 -3.51 -9.52 7.76
N LEU A 140 -4.58 -10.22 8.16
CA LEU A 140 -5.90 -9.64 8.34
C LEU A 140 -6.23 -9.59 9.83
N ALA A 141 -6.34 -8.39 10.38
CA ALA A 141 -6.65 -8.21 11.79
C ALA A 141 -8.06 -8.70 12.15
N ASN A 142 -8.29 -8.88 13.44
CA ASN A 142 -9.59 -9.34 13.93
C ASN A 142 -10.73 -8.36 13.62
N GLY A 143 -11.83 -8.90 13.12
CA GLY A 143 -13.07 -8.15 12.89
C GLY A 143 -13.07 -7.27 11.63
N ILE A 144 -12.02 -7.34 10.80
CA ILE A 144 -11.97 -6.62 9.53
C ILE A 144 -12.33 -7.53 8.36
N THR A 145 -12.66 -6.92 7.23
CA THR A 145 -12.82 -7.59 5.94
C THR A 145 -11.99 -6.87 4.90
N LEU A 146 -11.10 -7.60 4.23
CA LEU A 146 -10.46 -7.12 3.01
C LEU A 146 -11.27 -7.56 1.80
N THR A 147 -11.73 -6.60 0.99
CA THR A 147 -12.45 -6.85 -0.26
C THR A 147 -11.52 -6.59 -1.44
N SER A 148 -11.44 -7.54 -2.37
CA SER A 148 -10.61 -7.40 -3.57
C SER A 148 -11.20 -8.13 -4.76
N GLY A 149 -10.98 -7.57 -5.94
CA GLY A 149 -11.24 -8.20 -7.22
C GLY A 149 -11.84 -7.25 -8.26
N ASP A 150 -11.32 -7.35 -9.46
CA ASP A 150 -11.73 -6.63 -10.66
C ASP A 150 -12.21 -7.60 -11.77
N SER A 151 -12.00 -7.25 -13.03
CA SER A 151 -12.29 -8.13 -14.18
C SER A 151 -11.08 -8.93 -14.65
N GLY A 152 -9.89 -8.65 -14.12
CA GLY A 152 -8.63 -9.34 -14.41
C GLY A 152 -8.46 -10.65 -13.62
N ASP A 153 -7.45 -11.39 -14.00
CA ASP A 153 -7.05 -12.60 -13.30
C ASP A 153 -5.80 -12.34 -12.48
N ASP A 154 -5.89 -12.56 -11.16
CA ASP A 154 -4.82 -12.29 -10.20
C ASP A 154 -4.37 -13.54 -9.45
N THR A 155 -3.15 -13.51 -8.93
CA THR A 155 -2.61 -14.59 -8.11
C THR A 155 -1.96 -14.03 -6.85
N VAL A 156 -2.43 -14.49 -5.70
CA VAL A 156 -1.78 -14.34 -4.41
C VAL A 156 -1.08 -15.65 -4.09
N SER A 157 0.24 -15.65 -4.18
CA SER A 157 1.07 -16.82 -3.88
C SER A 157 1.71 -16.75 -2.48
N GLY A 158 1.54 -15.63 -1.77
CA GLY A 158 1.84 -15.51 -0.35
C GLY A 158 0.74 -16.06 0.54
N VAL A 159 1.07 -16.30 1.80
CA VAL A 159 0.10 -16.77 2.80
C VAL A 159 -0.78 -15.62 3.26
N ILE A 160 -2.08 -15.80 3.23
CA ILE A 160 -3.04 -14.95 3.93
C ILE A 160 -3.27 -15.54 5.31
N SER A 161 -3.07 -14.74 6.35
CA SER A 161 -3.12 -15.13 7.77
C SER A 161 -3.98 -14.17 8.58
N GLY A 162 -4.12 -14.44 9.90
CA GLY A 162 -4.89 -13.61 10.82
C GLY A 162 -6.29 -14.11 11.09
N THR A 163 -7.13 -13.26 11.64
CA THR A 163 -8.50 -13.62 12.06
C THR A 163 -9.59 -12.82 11.35
N GLY A 164 -9.21 -11.93 10.44
CA GLY A 164 -10.12 -11.17 9.58
C GLY A 164 -10.69 -12.00 8.44
N SER A 165 -11.62 -11.43 7.70
CA SER A 165 -12.36 -12.05 6.60
C SER A 165 -11.86 -11.55 5.25
N PHE A 166 -12.11 -12.31 4.19
CA PHE A 166 -11.81 -11.93 2.82
C PHE A 166 -13.05 -11.99 1.92
N THR A 167 -13.27 -10.97 1.10
CA THR A 167 -14.35 -10.95 0.11
C THR A 167 -13.78 -10.82 -1.30
N LYS A 168 -14.06 -11.79 -2.17
CA LYS A 168 -13.79 -11.71 -3.60
C LYS A 168 -14.97 -11.06 -4.32
N VAL A 169 -14.69 -9.96 -5.01
CA VAL A 169 -15.63 -9.27 -5.91
C VAL A 169 -15.10 -9.25 -7.34
N GLY A 170 -15.78 -8.57 -8.25
CA GLY A 170 -15.37 -8.49 -9.67
C GLY A 170 -15.51 -9.81 -10.42
N SER A 171 -15.50 -9.75 -11.76
CA SER A 171 -15.79 -10.90 -12.63
C SER A 171 -14.59 -11.81 -12.93
N GLY A 172 -13.37 -11.35 -12.66
CA GLY A 172 -12.13 -12.09 -12.91
C GLY A 172 -11.89 -13.26 -11.94
N THR A 173 -10.79 -13.97 -12.15
CA THR A 173 -10.35 -15.08 -11.32
C THR A 173 -9.29 -14.61 -10.33
N LEU A 174 -9.49 -14.85 -9.04
CA LEU A 174 -8.43 -14.71 -8.03
C LEU A 174 -7.94 -16.09 -7.62
N THR A 175 -6.62 -16.31 -7.70
CA THR A 175 -6.00 -17.58 -7.32
C THR A 175 -5.24 -17.44 -6.01
N PHE A 176 -5.59 -18.22 -5.00
CA PHE A 176 -4.80 -18.43 -3.79
C PHE A 176 -3.96 -19.70 -3.94
N SER A 177 -2.65 -19.56 -4.13
CA SER A 177 -1.78 -20.72 -4.39
C SER A 177 -0.99 -21.18 -3.17
N ALA A 178 -0.98 -20.40 -2.08
CA ALA A 178 -0.41 -20.82 -0.79
C ALA A 178 -1.44 -21.48 0.12
N THR A 179 -0.95 -22.18 1.15
CA THR A 179 -1.79 -22.67 2.27
C THR A 179 -2.13 -21.48 3.17
N ASN A 180 -3.34 -20.97 3.02
CA ASN A 180 -3.81 -19.83 3.80
C ASN A 180 -4.28 -20.27 5.19
N THR A 181 -4.05 -19.42 6.19
CA THR A 181 -4.31 -19.73 7.61
C THR A 181 -5.23 -18.74 8.30
N TYR A 182 -5.77 -17.73 7.59
CA TYR A 182 -6.76 -16.84 8.19
C TYR A 182 -8.01 -17.61 8.60
N THR A 183 -8.65 -17.18 9.69
CA THR A 183 -9.77 -17.90 10.30
C THR A 183 -11.12 -17.20 10.15
N GLY A 184 -11.16 -16.01 9.54
CA GLY A 184 -12.41 -15.33 9.22
C GLY A 184 -13.10 -15.93 8.00
N ASP A 185 -14.26 -15.39 7.67
CA ASP A 185 -15.07 -15.86 6.56
C ASP A 185 -14.45 -15.55 5.19
N THR A 186 -14.69 -16.43 4.22
CA THR A 186 -14.40 -16.17 2.80
C THR A 186 -15.72 -16.02 2.05
N THR A 187 -15.95 -14.84 1.48
CA THR A 187 -17.15 -14.57 0.66
C THR A 187 -16.75 -14.41 -0.80
N ILE A 188 -17.46 -15.08 -1.70
CA ILE A 188 -17.32 -14.88 -3.14
C ILE A 188 -18.61 -14.21 -3.63
N SER A 189 -18.55 -12.91 -3.87
CA SER A 189 -19.71 -12.13 -4.34
C SER A 189 -19.82 -12.12 -5.86
N ALA A 190 -18.70 -12.28 -6.58
CA ALA A 190 -18.69 -12.38 -8.04
C ALA A 190 -17.37 -13.03 -8.52
N GLY A 191 -17.38 -13.49 -9.79
CA GLY A 191 -16.21 -14.11 -10.43
C GLY A 191 -15.87 -15.48 -9.87
N THR A 192 -14.58 -15.79 -9.86
CA THR A 192 -14.05 -17.09 -9.42
C THR A 192 -12.97 -16.91 -8.38
N LEU A 193 -13.02 -17.71 -7.31
CA LEU A 193 -11.88 -17.89 -6.40
C LEU A 193 -11.35 -19.31 -6.60
N THR A 194 -10.09 -19.43 -7.01
CA THR A 194 -9.37 -20.70 -7.12
C THR A 194 -8.45 -20.85 -5.91
N VAL A 195 -8.54 -21.97 -5.20
CA VAL A 195 -7.64 -22.29 -4.09
C VAL A 195 -6.88 -23.55 -4.44
N SER A 196 -5.56 -23.44 -4.63
CA SER A 196 -4.68 -24.56 -4.98
C SER A 196 -3.62 -24.86 -3.91
N GLY A 197 -3.51 -24.02 -2.89
CA GLY A 197 -2.74 -24.32 -1.67
C GLY A 197 -3.40 -25.42 -0.85
N THR A 198 -2.58 -26.29 -0.27
CA THR A 198 -3.03 -27.43 0.57
C THR A 198 -2.52 -27.28 1.99
#